data_438d6bee34ccdbb50434777f1fde8244
#
_entry.id   438d6bee34ccdbb50434777f1fde8244
#
_cell.length_a   1.000
_cell.length_b   1.000
_cell.length_c   1.000
_cell.angle_alpha   90.00
_cell.angle_beta   90.00
_cell.angle_gamma   90.00
#
_symmetry.space_group_name_H-M   'P 1'
#
loop_
_entity.id
_entity.type
_entity.pdbx_description
1 polymer ?
#
loop_
_entity_poly.entity_id
_entity_poly.type
_entity_poly.pdbx_seq_one_letter_code
_entity_poly.pdbx_strand_id
1 'polypeptide(L)'
;MQDSRFCMSKDKEILEGLTEKEYEHGFVTNVEQEFIPKGLNEDIIRLISAKKEEPEWMLEFRLEAFRRWQKMPVPTWAHLDIPEIDFQDIIYYAAPKKAEDRPKEIDPELEKTFDKLGIPLHERAALAGVAVDAVFDSVSVTTTFRSALAEKGIIFCSFSEAVREHPDLVRKYLASVVPVGDNFYGALNSAVFSDGSFVYIPKGVRCPMELSSYFRINAAGTGQFERTLIVADEGSYVSYMEGCTAPMRDENQLHAAVVEIIVEKDAEVKYSTVQNWYPGDAQGKGGIYNFVTKRGICKGSGSHLSWTQ
;
A
#
# COMPACT_ATOMS: atom_id res chain seq x y z
N MET A 1 -49.22 -2.08 -8.72
CA MET A 1 -48.29 -3.16 -8.31
C MET A 1 -47.64 -3.82 -9.55
N GLN A 2 -46.98 -3.05 -10.41
CA GLN A 2 -46.41 -3.59 -11.68
C GLN A 2 -44.98 -3.14 -11.95
N ASP A 3 -44.33 -2.44 -11.02
CA ASP A 3 -42.98 -1.86 -11.29
C ASP A 3 -41.77 -2.48 -10.54
N SER A 4 -42.01 -3.34 -9.56
CA SER A 4 -40.90 -3.90 -8.77
C SER A 4 -40.15 -5.04 -9.47
N ARG A 5 -40.77 -5.76 -10.40
CA ARG A 5 -40.10 -6.87 -11.12
C ARG A 5 -39.22 -6.41 -12.28
N PHE A 6 -39.46 -5.22 -12.82
CA PHE A 6 -38.69 -4.68 -13.94
C PHE A 6 -37.36 -4.05 -13.48
N CYS A 7 -37.34 -3.52 -12.25
CA CYS A 7 -36.12 -2.98 -11.64
C CYS A 7 -35.12 -4.09 -11.26
N MET A 8 -35.59 -5.18 -10.64
CA MET A 8 -34.75 -6.32 -10.26
C MET A 8 -34.09 -7.05 -11.44
N SER A 9 -34.65 -7.04 -12.65
CA SER A 9 -34.02 -7.67 -13.82
C SER A 9 -32.89 -6.83 -14.39
N LYS A 10 -33.03 -5.51 -14.43
CA LYS A 10 -31.99 -4.58 -14.87
C LYS A 10 -30.79 -4.56 -13.90
N ASP A 11 -31.05 -4.55 -12.61
CA ASP A 11 -29.99 -4.59 -11.60
C ASP A 11 -29.20 -5.92 -11.65
N LYS A 12 -29.90 -7.02 -11.94
CA LYS A 12 -29.28 -8.33 -12.13
C LYS A 12 -28.44 -8.39 -13.41
N GLU A 13 -28.91 -7.85 -14.53
CA GLU A 13 -28.14 -7.74 -15.78
C GLU A 13 -26.90 -6.84 -15.61
N ILE A 14 -27.02 -5.74 -14.86
CA ILE A 14 -25.88 -4.87 -14.53
C ILE A 14 -24.86 -5.60 -13.66
N LEU A 15 -25.31 -6.33 -12.65
CA LEU A 15 -24.43 -7.11 -11.77
C LEU A 15 -23.76 -8.27 -12.53
N GLU A 16 -24.50 -8.99 -13.38
CA GLU A 16 -23.92 -10.03 -14.24
C GLU A 16 -22.90 -9.44 -15.22
N GLY A 17 -23.17 -8.31 -15.86
CA GLY A 17 -22.22 -7.60 -16.72
C GLY A 17 -20.98 -7.08 -15.99
N LEU A 18 -21.05 -6.80 -14.69
CA LEU A 18 -19.90 -6.42 -13.88
C LEU A 18 -19.06 -7.64 -13.45
N THR A 19 -19.69 -8.79 -13.25
CA THR A 19 -18.99 -10.04 -12.89
C THR A 19 -18.36 -10.75 -14.08
N GLU A 20 -18.85 -10.50 -15.30
CA GLU A 20 -18.30 -11.05 -16.55
C GLU A 20 -17.22 -10.15 -17.19
N LYS A 21 -16.94 -8.98 -16.60
CA LYS A 21 -15.94 -8.06 -17.12
C LYS A 21 -14.55 -8.67 -17.02
N GLU A 22 -13.82 -8.76 -18.12
CA GLU A 22 -12.42 -9.19 -18.10
C GLU A 22 -11.61 -8.27 -17.19
N TYR A 23 -10.67 -8.86 -16.43
CA TYR A 23 -9.79 -8.12 -15.55
C TYR A 23 -8.79 -7.29 -16.36
N GLU A 24 -9.08 -5.99 -16.52
CA GLU A 24 -8.34 -5.06 -17.39
C GLU A 24 -6.89 -4.81 -16.93
N HIS A 25 -6.58 -5.05 -15.63
CA HIS A 25 -5.25 -4.80 -15.04
C HIS A 25 -4.32 -6.01 -15.08
N GLY A 26 -4.70 -7.09 -15.78
CA GLY A 26 -4.00 -8.37 -15.80
C GLY A 26 -2.66 -8.40 -16.55
N PHE A 27 -2.25 -7.30 -17.20
CA PHE A 27 -1.00 -7.24 -17.95
C PHE A 27 0.24 -7.23 -17.06
N VAL A 28 1.36 -7.72 -17.56
CA VAL A 28 2.68 -7.70 -16.92
C VAL A 28 3.54 -6.60 -17.54
N THR A 29 4.24 -5.84 -16.71
CA THR A 29 5.23 -4.85 -17.16
C THR A 29 6.59 -5.52 -17.33
N ASN A 30 7.19 -5.38 -18.49
CA ASN A 30 8.49 -5.99 -18.80
C ASN A 30 9.63 -5.02 -18.46
N VAL A 31 10.03 -5.00 -17.19
CA VAL A 31 11.19 -4.23 -16.69
C VAL A 31 12.18 -5.18 -16.04
N GLU A 32 13.47 -4.87 -16.17
CA GLU A 32 14.51 -5.61 -15.48
C GLU A 32 14.42 -5.35 -13.96
N GLN A 33 14.40 -6.42 -13.17
CA GLN A 33 14.19 -6.34 -11.73
C GLN A 33 15.37 -6.96 -10.97
N GLU A 34 15.61 -6.46 -9.78
CA GLU A 34 16.45 -7.12 -8.78
C GLU A 34 15.58 -7.78 -7.73
N PHE A 35 16.03 -8.90 -7.22
CA PHE A 35 15.35 -9.69 -6.21
C PHE A 35 16.31 -10.05 -5.07
N ILE A 36 15.77 -10.20 -3.86
CA ILE A 36 16.47 -10.91 -2.78
C ILE A 36 16.08 -12.40 -2.82
N PRO A 37 16.84 -13.31 -2.19
CA PRO A 37 16.48 -14.72 -2.11
C PRO A 37 15.10 -14.97 -1.52
N LYS A 38 14.46 -16.05 -1.91
CA LYS A 38 13.21 -16.54 -1.30
C LYS A 38 13.41 -16.92 0.16
N GLY A 39 12.32 -16.89 0.90
CA GLY A 39 12.23 -17.30 2.29
C GLY A 39 12.33 -16.14 3.27
N LEU A 40 12.02 -16.43 4.53
CA LEU A 40 11.94 -15.45 5.59
C LEU A 40 12.77 -15.87 6.81
N ASN A 41 13.82 -15.12 7.08
CA ASN A 41 14.68 -15.26 8.23
C ASN A 41 15.32 -13.90 8.57
N GLU A 42 16.12 -13.81 9.65
CA GLU A 42 16.75 -12.55 10.05
C GLU A 42 17.69 -11.98 8.99
N ASP A 43 18.37 -12.81 8.19
CA ASP A 43 19.29 -12.33 7.15
C ASP A 43 18.52 -11.66 6.00
N ILE A 44 17.38 -12.20 5.61
CA ILE A 44 16.47 -11.58 4.63
C ILE A 44 15.97 -10.22 5.13
N ILE A 45 15.62 -10.11 6.41
CA ILE A 45 15.20 -8.84 7.01
C ILE A 45 16.33 -7.82 7.00
N ARG A 46 17.56 -8.23 7.34
CA ARG A 46 18.75 -7.38 7.24
C ARG A 46 19.02 -6.93 5.81
N LEU A 47 18.81 -7.81 4.82
CA LEU A 47 18.92 -7.44 3.41
C LEU A 47 17.90 -6.40 2.99
N ILE A 48 16.62 -6.56 3.40
CA ILE A 48 15.57 -5.55 3.13
C ILE A 48 15.98 -4.20 3.73
N SER A 49 16.37 -4.18 5.01
CA SER A 49 16.79 -2.97 5.70
C SER A 49 18.02 -2.30 5.04
N ALA A 50 19.00 -3.09 4.62
CA ALA A 50 20.17 -2.60 3.91
C ALA A 50 19.82 -2.01 2.53
N LYS A 51 18.93 -2.69 1.75
CA LYS A 51 18.44 -2.20 0.46
C LYS A 51 17.68 -0.87 0.58
N LYS A 52 17.02 -0.65 1.72
CA LYS A 52 16.28 0.57 2.04
C LYS A 52 17.13 1.65 2.70
N GLU A 53 18.41 1.36 3.00
CA GLU A 53 19.33 2.27 3.70
C GLU A 53 18.75 2.75 5.04
N GLU A 54 18.15 1.82 5.78
CA GLU A 54 17.45 2.14 7.02
C GLU A 54 18.41 2.35 8.19
N PRO A 55 18.09 3.27 9.12
CA PRO A 55 18.84 3.40 10.37
C PRO A 55 18.63 2.20 11.29
N GLU A 56 19.58 1.96 12.19
CA GLU A 56 19.63 0.80 13.12
C GLU A 56 18.30 0.57 13.86
N TRP A 57 17.67 1.65 14.36
CA TRP A 57 16.39 1.52 15.09
C TRP A 57 15.26 0.91 14.24
N MET A 58 15.30 1.11 12.93
CA MET A 58 14.30 0.54 12.02
C MET A 58 14.56 -0.95 11.78
N LEU A 59 15.83 -1.33 11.67
CA LEU A 59 16.23 -2.74 11.63
C LEU A 59 15.84 -3.48 12.92
N GLU A 60 16.09 -2.87 14.09
CA GLU A 60 15.66 -3.44 15.38
C GLU A 60 14.15 -3.64 15.45
N PHE A 61 13.37 -2.66 15.00
CA PHE A 61 11.91 -2.76 14.90
C PHE A 61 11.49 -3.97 14.05
N ARG A 62 12.09 -4.16 12.89
CA ARG A 62 11.81 -5.28 11.98
C ARG A 62 12.15 -6.63 12.61
N LEU A 63 13.31 -6.75 13.23
CA LEU A 63 13.76 -7.98 13.87
C LEU A 63 12.88 -8.35 15.07
N GLU A 64 12.45 -7.35 15.87
CA GLU A 64 11.48 -7.59 16.94
C GLU A 64 10.15 -8.09 16.39
N ALA A 65 9.64 -7.48 15.31
CA ALA A 65 8.42 -7.90 14.64
C ALA A 65 8.51 -9.35 14.15
N PHE A 66 9.61 -9.72 13.52
CA PHE A 66 9.85 -11.08 13.04
C PHE A 66 9.86 -12.11 14.18
N ARG A 67 10.56 -11.82 15.28
CA ARG A 67 10.61 -12.72 16.45
C ARG A 67 9.26 -12.88 17.12
N ARG A 68 8.40 -11.86 17.07
CA ARG A 68 7.01 -11.95 17.53
C ARG A 68 6.18 -12.80 16.57
N TRP A 69 6.27 -12.51 15.26
CA TRP A 69 5.56 -13.24 14.22
C TRP A 69 5.82 -14.75 14.29
N GLN A 70 7.06 -15.18 14.46
CA GLN A 70 7.42 -16.60 14.59
C GLN A 70 6.70 -17.33 15.74
N LYS A 71 6.22 -16.61 16.74
CA LYS A 71 5.52 -17.17 17.92
C LYS A 71 4.00 -17.08 17.81
N MET A 72 3.50 -16.43 16.77
CA MET A 72 2.08 -16.25 16.58
C MET A 72 1.48 -17.39 15.77
N PRO A 73 0.31 -17.91 16.15
CA PRO A 73 -0.44 -18.85 15.33
C PRO A 73 -1.06 -18.12 14.13
N VAL A 74 -1.17 -18.82 13.01
CA VAL A 74 -1.98 -18.35 11.88
C VAL A 74 -3.43 -18.21 12.36
N PRO A 75 -4.13 -17.09 12.05
CA PRO A 75 -5.49 -16.88 12.50
C PRO A 75 -6.47 -17.90 11.91
N THR A 76 -7.31 -18.46 12.76
CA THR A 76 -8.34 -19.47 12.38
C THR A 76 -9.77 -19.00 12.67
N TRP A 77 -9.93 -17.76 13.17
CA TRP A 77 -11.22 -17.19 13.58
C TRP A 77 -12.09 -16.74 12.38
N ALA A 78 -11.48 -16.46 11.24
CA ALA A 78 -12.21 -16.04 10.04
C ALA A 78 -13.02 -17.23 9.49
N HIS A 79 -14.24 -16.95 9.05
CA HIS A 79 -15.10 -17.97 8.41
C HIS A 79 -14.68 -18.18 6.95
N LEU A 80 -13.42 -18.54 6.76
CA LEU A 80 -12.75 -18.75 5.47
C LEU A 80 -11.95 -20.04 5.55
N ASP A 81 -11.92 -20.80 4.46
CA ASP A 81 -11.00 -21.91 4.26
C ASP A 81 -9.73 -21.37 3.60
N ILE A 82 -8.74 -21.01 4.42
CA ILE A 82 -7.48 -20.44 3.95
C ILE A 82 -6.50 -21.60 3.74
N PRO A 83 -6.02 -21.82 2.50
CA PRO A 83 -5.03 -22.86 2.25
C PRO A 83 -3.71 -22.51 2.96
N GLU A 84 -2.89 -23.53 3.19
CA GLU A 84 -1.57 -23.35 3.78
C GLU A 84 -0.68 -22.49 2.87
N ILE A 85 -0.15 -21.41 3.43
CA ILE A 85 0.77 -20.48 2.73
C ILE A 85 2.21 -20.85 3.13
N ASP A 86 3.03 -21.21 2.17
CA ASP A 86 4.46 -21.43 2.39
C ASP A 86 5.21 -20.09 2.39
N PHE A 87 5.44 -19.54 3.59
CA PHE A 87 6.20 -18.30 3.78
C PHE A 87 7.68 -18.42 3.40
N GLN A 88 8.19 -19.64 3.16
CA GLN A 88 9.57 -19.85 2.69
C GLN A 88 9.68 -19.84 1.16
N ASP A 89 8.57 -19.95 0.44
CA ASP A 89 8.53 -19.86 -1.03
C ASP A 89 8.16 -18.48 -1.57
N ILE A 90 8.29 -17.43 -0.77
CA ILE A 90 7.96 -16.04 -1.13
C ILE A 90 9.24 -15.19 -1.24
N ILE A 91 9.30 -14.32 -2.24
CA ILE A 91 10.28 -13.24 -2.36
C ILE A 91 9.73 -12.00 -1.66
N TYR A 92 10.44 -11.48 -0.67
CA TYR A 92 9.98 -10.37 0.19
C TYR A 92 10.43 -8.99 -0.27
N TYR A 93 11.26 -8.91 -1.32
CA TYR A 93 11.67 -7.65 -1.92
C TYR A 93 11.98 -7.84 -3.41
N ALA A 94 11.37 -7.01 -4.23
CA ALA A 94 11.64 -6.88 -5.66
C ALA A 94 11.63 -5.39 -6.02
N ALA A 95 12.56 -4.96 -6.86
CA ALA A 95 12.62 -3.58 -7.31
C ALA A 95 13.05 -3.51 -8.78
N PRO A 96 12.54 -2.55 -9.58
CA PRO A 96 13.09 -2.26 -10.88
C PRO A 96 14.56 -1.87 -10.77
N LYS A 97 15.42 -2.41 -11.64
CA LYS A 97 16.81 -1.95 -11.72
C LYS A 97 16.85 -0.54 -12.27
N LYS A 98 17.57 0.34 -11.58
CA LYS A 98 17.82 1.69 -12.06
C LYS A 98 18.83 1.63 -13.21
N ALA A 99 18.55 2.36 -14.31
CA ALA A 99 19.52 2.53 -15.38
C ALA A 99 20.77 3.27 -14.84
N GLU A 100 21.96 2.72 -15.06
CA GLU A 100 23.21 3.30 -14.54
C GLU A 100 23.50 4.69 -15.12
N ASP A 101 23.06 4.93 -16.37
CA ASP A 101 23.25 6.17 -17.11
C ASP A 101 22.16 7.24 -16.81
N ARG A 102 21.02 6.85 -16.26
CA ARG A 102 19.86 7.73 -15.95
C ARG A 102 19.21 7.43 -14.60
N PRO A 103 19.93 7.52 -13.49
CA PRO A 103 19.42 7.05 -12.17
C PRO A 103 18.28 7.90 -11.60
N LYS A 104 17.99 9.07 -12.20
CA LYS A 104 16.91 9.99 -11.75
C LYS A 104 15.69 10.00 -12.67
N GLU A 105 15.74 9.32 -13.82
CA GLU A 105 14.63 9.25 -14.75
C GLU A 105 13.75 8.02 -14.45
N ILE A 106 12.46 8.16 -14.66
CA ILE A 106 11.54 7.03 -14.58
C ILE A 106 11.77 6.16 -15.82
N ASP A 107 11.79 4.84 -15.63
CA ASP A 107 11.89 3.90 -16.74
C ASP A 107 10.67 4.09 -17.67
N PRO A 108 10.85 4.24 -18.99
CA PRO A 108 9.76 4.44 -19.94
C PRO A 108 8.70 3.33 -19.95
N GLU A 109 9.06 2.09 -19.60
CA GLU A 109 8.08 1.01 -19.48
C GLU A 109 7.25 1.12 -18.19
N LEU A 110 7.83 1.66 -17.11
CA LEU A 110 7.06 2.01 -15.91
C LEU A 110 6.11 3.17 -16.21
N GLU A 111 6.57 4.22 -16.90
CA GLU A 111 5.73 5.35 -17.29
C GLU A 111 4.52 4.87 -18.13
N LYS A 112 4.73 4.07 -19.17
CA LYS A 112 3.66 3.45 -19.96
C LYS A 112 2.71 2.60 -19.13
N THR A 113 3.24 1.89 -18.12
CA THR A 113 2.43 1.07 -17.23
C THR A 113 1.46 1.94 -16.44
N PHE A 114 1.94 3.00 -15.81
CA PHE A 114 1.11 3.89 -15.03
C PHE A 114 0.14 4.70 -15.90
N ASP A 115 0.54 5.12 -17.10
CA ASP A 115 -0.35 5.75 -18.09
C ASP A 115 -1.50 4.80 -18.46
N LYS A 116 -1.20 3.53 -18.73
CA LYS A 116 -2.21 2.50 -19.02
C LYS A 116 -3.16 2.24 -17.86
N LEU A 117 -2.70 2.44 -16.62
CA LEU A 117 -3.50 2.36 -15.41
C LEU A 117 -4.28 3.66 -15.13
N GLY A 118 -4.08 4.71 -15.93
CA GLY A 118 -4.70 6.02 -15.73
C GLY A 118 -4.09 6.82 -14.56
N ILE A 119 -2.86 6.49 -14.15
CA ILE A 119 -2.16 7.12 -13.03
C ILE A 119 -1.12 8.11 -13.59
N PRO A 120 -1.34 9.43 -13.47
CA PRO A 120 -0.42 10.43 -13.98
C PRO A 120 0.86 10.50 -13.12
N LEU A 121 2.02 10.22 -13.72
CA LEU A 121 3.31 10.33 -13.03
C LEU A 121 3.92 11.74 -13.12
N HIS A 122 3.40 12.61 -13.97
CA HIS A 122 3.88 13.98 -14.15
C HIS A 122 2.85 14.99 -13.68
N GLU A 123 3.29 16.03 -13.00
CA GLU A 123 2.43 17.11 -12.52
C GLU A 123 1.63 17.81 -13.63
N ARG A 124 2.16 17.84 -14.86
CA ARG A 124 1.47 18.39 -16.02
C ARG A 124 0.27 17.57 -16.49
N ALA A 125 0.28 16.27 -16.24
CA ALA A 125 -0.84 15.38 -16.55
C ALA A 125 -1.91 15.40 -15.43
N ALA A 126 -1.56 15.89 -14.25
CA ALA A 126 -2.42 15.99 -13.09
C ALA A 126 -3.32 17.24 -13.14
N LEU A 127 -4.04 17.45 -14.24
CA LEU A 127 -5.07 18.51 -14.37
C LEU A 127 -6.20 18.40 -13.32
N ALA A 128 -6.23 17.33 -12.55
CA ALA A 128 -7.25 17.03 -11.56
C ALA A 128 -6.92 17.53 -10.13
N GLY A 129 -5.73 18.13 -9.89
CA GLY A 129 -5.36 18.59 -8.53
C GLY A 129 -5.20 17.45 -7.53
N VAL A 130 -4.67 16.31 -7.94
CA VAL A 130 -4.36 15.14 -7.10
C VAL A 130 -2.84 14.95 -7.07
N ALA A 131 -2.27 14.85 -5.86
CA ALA A 131 -0.87 14.43 -5.69
C ALA A 131 -0.81 12.91 -5.60
N VAL A 132 0.12 12.30 -6.36
CA VAL A 132 0.23 10.84 -6.47
C VAL A 132 1.59 10.37 -5.99
N ASP A 133 1.61 9.30 -5.17
CA ASP A 133 2.77 8.46 -4.88
C ASP A 133 2.58 7.11 -5.58
N ALA A 134 3.43 6.83 -6.58
CA ALA A 134 3.34 5.62 -7.38
C ALA A 134 4.36 4.60 -6.90
N VAL A 135 3.88 3.44 -6.44
CA VAL A 135 4.70 2.34 -5.92
C VAL A 135 4.64 1.16 -6.87
N PHE A 136 5.80 0.64 -7.26
CA PHE A 136 5.95 -0.53 -8.11
C PHE A 136 6.74 -1.60 -7.37
N ASP A 137 6.11 -2.74 -7.10
CA ASP A 137 6.63 -3.78 -6.22
C ASP A 137 7.08 -3.20 -4.86
N SER A 138 8.36 -3.24 -4.55
CA SER A 138 8.89 -2.84 -3.25
C SER A 138 9.43 -1.40 -3.16
N VAL A 139 9.20 -0.56 -4.18
CA VAL A 139 9.77 0.80 -4.19
C VAL A 139 8.80 1.85 -4.73
N SER A 140 8.83 3.05 -4.13
CA SER A 140 8.20 4.23 -4.74
C SER A 140 9.03 4.70 -5.92
N VAL A 141 8.39 4.87 -7.07
CA VAL A 141 9.03 5.32 -8.31
C VAL A 141 8.95 6.84 -8.48
N THR A 142 7.89 7.46 -7.97
CA THR A 142 7.73 8.92 -7.97
C THR A 142 6.67 9.37 -6.99
N THR A 143 6.83 10.59 -6.47
CA THR A 143 5.80 11.32 -5.71
C THR A 143 5.65 12.72 -6.32
N THR A 144 4.44 13.06 -6.76
CA THR A 144 4.16 14.36 -7.42
C THR A 144 3.79 15.45 -6.40
N PHE A 145 3.89 16.72 -6.80
CA PHE A 145 3.53 17.92 -6.01
C PHE A 145 4.23 18.09 -4.66
N ARG A 146 5.34 17.40 -4.42
CA ARG A 146 6.08 17.46 -3.14
C ARG A 146 6.43 18.88 -2.72
N SER A 147 6.98 19.68 -3.64
CA SER A 147 7.40 21.07 -3.34
C SER A 147 6.21 21.94 -2.95
N ALA A 148 5.09 21.85 -3.68
CA ALA A 148 3.88 22.63 -3.39
C ALA A 148 3.22 22.25 -2.06
N LEU A 149 3.28 20.97 -1.69
CA LEU A 149 2.80 20.49 -0.39
C LEU A 149 3.75 20.90 0.74
N ALA A 150 5.06 20.84 0.52
CA ALA A 150 6.09 21.23 1.48
C ALA A 150 6.04 22.72 1.83
N GLU A 151 5.65 23.61 0.89
CA GLU A 151 5.42 25.04 1.17
C GLU A 151 4.35 25.28 2.25
N LYS A 152 3.44 24.31 2.44
CA LYS A 152 2.43 24.32 3.51
C LYS A 152 2.84 23.49 4.74
N GLY A 153 4.07 22.97 4.74
CA GLY A 153 4.56 22.07 5.77
C GLY A 153 3.96 20.66 5.73
N ILE A 154 3.22 20.32 4.65
CA ILE A 154 2.67 18.98 4.45
C ILE A 154 3.78 18.05 3.99
N ILE A 155 3.91 16.90 4.63
CA ILE A 155 4.79 15.82 4.21
C ILE A 155 3.93 14.78 3.48
N PHE A 156 4.28 14.50 2.24
CA PHE A 156 3.76 13.40 1.45
C PHE A 156 4.92 12.78 0.68
N CYS A 157 5.33 11.61 1.08
CA CYS A 157 6.49 10.92 0.52
C CYS A 157 6.38 9.41 0.74
N SER A 158 7.30 8.64 0.13
CA SER A 158 7.40 7.22 0.42
C SER A 158 7.77 6.98 1.88
N PHE A 159 7.36 5.82 2.42
CA PHE A 159 7.69 5.46 3.80
C PHE A 159 9.21 5.34 4.01
N SER A 160 9.92 4.78 3.02
CA SER A 160 11.38 4.68 3.05
C SER A 160 12.07 6.04 3.14
N GLU A 161 11.55 7.04 2.44
CA GLU A 161 12.05 8.41 2.54
C GLU A 161 11.74 9.01 3.91
N ALA A 162 10.51 8.82 4.42
CA ALA A 162 10.13 9.33 5.73
C ALA A 162 11.02 8.79 6.87
N VAL A 163 11.40 7.52 6.80
CA VAL A 163 12.32 6.89 7.77
C VAL A 163 13.67 7.61 7.82
N ARG A 164 14.16 8.11 6.68
CA ARG A 164 15.46 8.80 6.57
C ARG A 164 15.36 10.29 6.86
N GLU A 165 14.35 10.97 6.31
CA GLU A 165 14.24 12.44 6.34
C GLU A 165 13.42 12.96 7.52
N HIS A 166 12.49 12.13 8.06
CA HIS A 166 11.58 12.49 9.16
C HIS A 166 11.57 11.45 10.28
N PRO A 167 12.73 10.94 10.75
CA PRO A 167 12.82 9.81 11.67
C PRO A 167 12.07 10.03 12.98
N ASP A 168 12.04 11.24 13.50
CA ASP A 168 11.36 11.56 14.77
C ASP A 168 9.84 11.40 14.66
N LEU A 169 9.25 11.83 13.53
CA LEU A 169 7.82 11.65 13.28
C LEU A 169 7.49 10.17 13.08
N VAL A 170 8.30 9.45 12.30
CA VAL A 170 8.09 8.03 12.07
C VAL A 170 8.19 7.26 13.40
N ARG A 171 9.22 7.49 14.20
CA ARG A 171 9.39 6.84 15.51
C ARG A 171 8.24 7.12 16.47
N LYS A 172 7.67 8.33 16.42
CA LYS A 172 6.56 8.72 17.28
C LYS A 172 5.26 7.98 16.93
N TYR A 173 5.00 7.76 15.66
CA TYR A 173 3.70 7.32 15.18
C TYR A 173 3.65 5.89 14.64
N LEU A 174 4.75 5.35 14.13
CA LEU A 174 4.83 3.97 13.63
C LEU A 174 4.42 2.98 14.72
N ALA A 175 3.53 2.07 14.38
CA ALA A 175 2.99 1.04 15.27
C ALA A 175 2.26 1.59 16.52
N SER A 176 1.84 2.86 16.48
CA SER A 176 1.06 3.45 17.58
C SER A 176 -0.44 3.10 17.54
N VAL A 177 -0.95 2.70 16.37
CA VAL A 177 -2.34 2.29 16.14
C VAL A 177 -2.45 0.80 15.83
N VAL A 178 -1.50 0.26 15.07
CA VAL A 178 -1.35 -1.18 14.82
C VAL A 178 -0.01 -1.63 15.43
N PRO A 179 0.01 -1.99 16.72
CA PRO A 179 1.23 -2.47 17.39
C PRO A 179 1.82 -3.70 16.70
N VAL A 180 3.14 -3.90 16.83
CA VAL A 180 3.88 -5.02 16.24
C VAL A 180 3.27 -6.39 16.56
N GLY A 181 2.66 -6.55 17.72
CA GLY A 181 2.03 -7.79 18.16
C GLY A 181 0.51 -7.85 17.96
N ASP A 182 -0.06 -6.99 17.10
CA ASP A 182 -1.51 -6.88 16.93
C ASP A 182 -2.15 -8.15 16.37
N ASN A 183 -1.63 -8.64 15.26
CA ASN A 183 -2.07 -9.86 14.61
C ASN A 183 -0.95 -10.45 13.75
N PHE A 184 -1.14 -11.70 13.29
CA PHE A 184 -0.15 -12.45 12.52
C PHE A 184 0.33 -11.71 11.27
N TYR A 185 -0.59 -11.22 10.42
CA TYR A 185 -0.23 -10.54 9.17
C TYR A 185 0.28 -9.11 9.41
N GLY A 186 -0.18 -8.44 10.46
CA GLY A 186 0.37 -7.14 10.88
C GLY A 186 1.80 -7.26 11.41
N ALA A 187 2.11 -8.33 12.14
CA ALA A 187 3.48 -8.64 12.59
C ALA A 187 4.38 -8.99 11.39
N LEU A 188 3.89 -9.82 10.45
CA LEU A 188 4.59 -10.12 9.21
C LEU A 188 4.90 -8.84 8.42
N ASN A 189 3.89 -7.99 8.19
CA ASN A 189 4.09 -6.70 7.53
C ASN A 189 5.15 -5.87 8.27
N SER A 190 5.07 -5.74 9.59
CA SER A 190 6.04 -4.96 10.37
C SER A 190 7.48 -5.46 10.21
N ALA A 191 7.68 -6.76 9.98
CA ALA A 191 9.01 -7.33 9.72
C ALA A 191 9.54 -7.04 8.31
N VAL A 192 8.66 -7.06 7.30
CA VAL A 192 9.10 -7.11 5.89
C VAL A 192 8.55 -6.00 5.00
N PHE A 193 7.75 -5.06 5.50
CA PHE A 193 7.19 -4.03 4.63
C PHE A 193 8.31 -3.30 3.87
N SER A 194 8.08 -3.14 2.57
CA SER A 194 9.12 -2.64 1.66
C SER A 194 8.96 -1.15 1.37
N ASP A 195 7.73 -0.70 1.13
CA ASP A 195 7.40 0.71 1.01
C ASP A 195 5.93 0.96 1.37
N GLY A 196 5.48 2.15 1.11
CA GLY A 196 4.15 2.66 1.37
C GLY A 196 4.20 4.17 1.44
N SER A 197 3.16 4.79 1.97
CA SER A 197 3.08 6.24 2.01
C SER A 197 3.11 6.78 3.42
N PHE A 198 3.87 7.85 3.60
CA PHE A 198 3.88 8.66 4.80
C PHE A 198 3.23 10.01 4.54
N VAL A 199 2.19 10.34 5.32
CA VAL A 199 1.45 11.59 5.25
C VAL A 199 1.44 12.26 6.61
N TYR A 200 1.90 13.50 6.68
CA TYR A 200 1.75 14.36 7.86
C TYR A 200 1.15 15.70 7.46
N ILE A 201 0.00 16.03 8.04
CA ILE A 201 -0.66 17.32 7.84
C ILE A 201 -0.50 18.13 9.12
N PRO A 202 0.21 19.29 9.06
CA PRO A 202 0.46 20.12 10.22
C PRO A 202 -0.82 20.72 10.82
N LYS A 203 -0.73 21.10 12.09
CA LYS A 203 -1.80 21.76 12.84
C LYS A 203 -2.46 22.91 12.08
N GLY A 204 -3.79 22.86 11.95
CA GLY A 204 -4.62 23.87 11.29
C GLY A 204 -4.50 23.94 9.78
N VAL A 205 -3.74 23.06 9.14
CA VAL A 205 -3.56 23.04 7.69
C VAL A 205 -4.62 22.18 7.02
N ARG A 206 -5.30 22.75 6.01
CA ARG A 206 -6.15 21.99 5.10
C ARG A 206 -5.36 21.62 3.84
N CYS A 207 -5.22 20.33 3.56
CA CYS A 207 -4.55 19.88 2.36
C CYS A 207 -5.27 20.45 1.12
N PRO A 208 -4.55 21.13 0.21
CA PRO A 208 -5.19 21.85 -0.90
C PRO A 208 -5.66 20.93 -2.03
N MET A 209 -5.24 19.68 -2.02
CA MET A 209 -5.54 18.67 -3.05
C MET A 209 -5.74 17.30 -2.42
N GLU A 210 -6.35 16.39 -3.16
CA GLU A 210 -6.40 14.99 -2.77
C GLU A 210 -5.00 14.36 -2.90
N LEU A 211 -4.64 13.53 -1.93
CA LEU A 211 -3.44 12.70 -1.97
C LEU A 211 -3.85 11.29 -2.40
N SER A 212 -3.04 10.67 -3.25
CA SER A 212 -3.32 9.31 -3.70
C SER A 212 -2.05 8.49 -3.75
N SER A 213 -2.12 7.25 -3.29
CA SER A 213 -1.05 6.27 -3.50
C SER A 213 -1.55 5.13 -4.35
N TYR A 214 -0.73 4.70 -5.28
CA TYR A 214 -1.05 3.60 -6.16
C TYR A 214 0.01 2.51 -6.12
N PHE A 215 -0.42 1.31 -5.73
CA PHE A 215 0.45 0.14 -5.59
C PHE A 215 0.23 -0.83 -6.74
N ARG A 216 1.30 -1.13 -7.47
CA ARG A 216 1.32 -2.12 -8.53
C ARG A 216 2.23 -3.27 -8.17
N ILE A 217 1.67 -4.44 -7.88
CA ILE A 217 2.43 -5.69 -7.84
C ILE A 217 2.73 -6.08 -9.28
N ASN A 218 3.96 -6.47 -9.59
CA ASN A 218 4.32 -6.91 -10.94
C ASN A 218 5.15 -8.19 -10.95
N ALA A 219 6.09 -8.33 -10.02
CA ALA A 219 7.02 -9.44 -10.00
C ALA A 219 6.35 -10.78 -9.64
N ALA A 220 6.76 -11.86 -10.32
CA ALA A 220 6.29 -13.22 -10.02
C ALA A 220 6.92 -13.77 -8.72
N GLY A 221 6.19 -14.60 -7.98
CA GLY A 221 6.67 -15.23 -6.75
C GLY A 221 6.96 -14.26 -5.61
N THR A 222 6.52 -13.00 -5.72
CA THR A 222 6.71 -11.97 -4.71
C THR A 222 5.49 -11.80 -3.83
N GLY A 223 5.70 -11.46 -2.56
CA GLY A 223 4.69 -10.85 -1.72
C GLY A 223 4.73 -9.32 -1.82
N GLN A 224 3.60 -8.68 -1.53
CA GLN A 224 3.48 -7.23 -1.42
C GLN A 224 3.13 -6.85 0.02
N PHE A 225 3.95 -5.97 0.59
CA PHE A 225 3.89 -5.61 2.00
C PHE A 225 4.02 -4.11 2.17
N GLU A 226 2.95 -3.36 1.87
CA GLU A 226 2.96 -1.92 2.04
C GLU A 226 2.54 -1.49 3.44
N ARG A 227 3.06 -0.34 3.88
CA ARG A 227 2.68 0.30 5.13
C ARG A 227 2.40 1.78 4.92
N THR A 228 1.15 2.16 5.11
CA THR A 228 0.70 3.55 5.02
C THR A 228 0.51 4.12 6.43
N LEU A 229 1.06 5.30 6.68
CA LEU A 229 0.92 6.03 7.93
C LEU A 229 0.45 7.46 7.66
N ILE A 230 -0.76 7.79 8.12
CA ILE A 230 -1.39 9.10 7.95
C ILE A 230 -1.55 9.75 9.31
N VAL A 231 -1.00 10.94 9.48
CA VAL A 231 -1.12 11.75 10.69
C VAL A 231 -1.73 13.10 10.34
N ALA A 232 -2.95 13.33 10.80
CA ALA A 232 -3.63 14.62 10.74
C ALA A 232 -3.53 15.30 12.11
N ASP A 233 -2.70 16.34 12.21
CA ASP A 233 -2.51 17.12 13.43
C ASP A 233 -3.74 17.99 13.75
N GLU A 234 -3.79 18.57 14.91
CA GLU A 234 -4.95 19.31 15.44
C GLU A 234 -5.54 20.32 14.43
N GLY A 235 -6.84 20.20 14.15
CA GLY A 235 -7.58 21.09 13.24
C GLY A 235 -7.21 20.96 11.77
N SER A 236 -6.49 19.93 11.37
CA SER A 236 -6.08 19.72 9.98
C SER A 236 -7.11 18.93 9.16
N TYR A 237 -6.90 18.89 7.84
CA TYR A 237 -7.77 18.16 6.90
C TYR A 237 -6.98 17.53 5.79
N VAL A 238 -7.31 16.26 5.45
CA VAL A 238 -6.82 15.57 4.26
C VAL A 238 -7.85 14.61 3.69
N SER A 239 -7.92 14.53 2.36
CA SER A 239 -8.52 13.42 1.61
C SER A 239 -7.41 12.58 1.01
N TYR A 240 -7.45 11.26 1.25
CA TYR A 240 -6.45 10.33 0.78
C TYR A 240 -7.11 9.11 0.15
N MET A 241 -6.64 8.72 -1.02
CA MET A 241 -7.09 7.56 -1.75
C MET A 241 -5.94 6.57 -1.98
N GLU A 242 -6.22 5.28 -1.81
CA GLU A 242 -5.27 4.20 -2.06
C GLU A 242 -5.82 3.26 -3.13
N GLY A 243 -5.03 3.01 -4.16
CA GLY A 243 -5.34 2.07 -5.23
C GLY A 243 -4.32 0.93 -5.30
N CYS A 244 -4.79 -0.31 -5.45
CA CYS A 244 -3.93 -1.48 -5.56
C CYS A 244 -4.35 -2.36 -6.73
N THR A 245 -3.36 -2.84 -7.52
CA THR A 245 -3.59 -3.80 -8.60
C THR A 245 -2.45 -4.81 -8.71
N ALA A 246 -2.77 -5.97 -9.31
CA ALA A 246 -1.78 -7.00 -9.63
C ALA A 246 -2.05 -7.58 -11.04
N PRO A 247 -1.05 -8.16 -11.73
CA PRO A 247 -1.26 -8.87 -12.98
C PRO A 247 -1.98 -10.20 -12.75
N MET A 248 -2.54 -10.77 -13.81
CA MET A 248 -3.02 -12.16 -13.81
C MET A 248 -1.82 -13.11 -13.84
N ARG A 249 -1.77 -14.03 -12.89
CA ARG A 249 -0.73 -15.06 -12.81
C ARG A 249 -1.32 -16.41 -12.42
N ASP A 250 -0.66 -17.46 -12.85
CA ASP A 250 -1.02 -18.87 -12.53
C ASP A 250 -0.53 -19.31 -11.13
N GLU A 251 0.05 -18.42 -10.37
CA GLU A 251 0.53 -18.63 -9.00
C GLU A 251 -0.16 -17.68 -8.04
N ASN A 252 -0.36 -18.14 -6.81
CA ASN A 252 -0.91 -17.28 -5.76
C ASN A 252 0.16 -16.31 -5.26
N GLN A 253 -0.25 -15.06 -5.01
CA GLN A 253 0.61 -14.04 -4.42
C GLN A 253 0.03 -13.60 -3.07
N LEU A 254 0.92 -13.28 -2.13
CA LEU A 254 0.53 -12.79 -0.81
C LEU A 254 0.60 -11.26 -0.77
N HIS A 255 -0.51 -10.63 -0.43
CA HIS A 255 -0.58 -9.23 -0.09
C HIS A 255 -0.93 -9.08 1.39
N ALA A 256 -0.04 -8.47 2.17
CA ALA A 256 -0.27 -8.18 3.58
C ALA A 256 0.10 -6.73 3.89
N ALA A 257 -0.90 -5.85 3.91
CA ALA A 257 -0.73 -4.42 4.11
C ALA A 257 -1.15 -3.96 5.50
N VAL A 258 -0.57 -2.84 5.95
CA VAL A 258 -0.97 -2.14 7.17
C VAL A 258 -1.21 -0.67 6.88
N VAL A 259 -2.35 -0.15 7.33
CA VAL A 259 -2.67 1.28 7.30
C VAL A 259 -2.96 1.75 8.73
N GLU A 260 -2.23 2.78 9.14
CA GLU A 260 -2.40 3.47 10.42
C GLU A 260 -2.83 4.92 10.18
N ILE A 261 -3.93 5.35 10.80
CA ILE A 261 -4.44 6.72 10.68
C ILE A 261 -4.59 7.32 12.07
N ILE A 262 -3.93 8.44 12.30
CA ILE A 262 -4.04 9.23 13.53
C ILE A 262 -4.74 10.54 13.22
N VAL A 263 -5.86 10.77 13.90
CA VAL A 263 -6.68 11.98 13.75
C VAL A 263 -6.69 12.71 15.08
N GLU A 264 -5.92 13.79 15.18
CA GLU A 264 -5.85 14.59 16.39
C GLU A 264 -7.11 15.47 16.56
N LYS A 265 -7.22 16.19 17.69
CA LYS A 265 -8.39 17.02 18.02
C LYS A 265 -8.80 17.93 16.86
N ASP A 266 -10.13 18.00 16.57
CA ASP A 266 -10.73 18.83 15.52
C ASP A 266 -10.18 18.59 14.11
N ALA A 267 -9.39 17.51 13.88
CA ALA A 267 -8.91 17.14 12.57
C ALA A 267 -9.90 16.24 11.81
N GLU A 268 -9.83 16.27 10.47
CA GLU A 268 -10.66 15.45 9.60
C GLU A 268 -9.80 14.70 8.58
N VAL A 269 -9.98 13.37 8.49
CA VAL A 269 -9.38 12.52 7.46
C VAL A 269 -10.48 11.81 6.69
N LYS A 270 -10.44 11.91 5.37
CA LYS A 270 -11.20 11.07 4.46
C LYS A 270 -10.26 10.06 3.83
N TYR A 271 -10.44 8.80 4.17
CA TYR A 271 -9.67 7.69 3.61
C TYR A 271 -10.55 6.84 2.71
N SER A 272 -10.09 6.65 1.48
CA SER A 272 -10.75 5.76 0.51
C SER A 272 -9.76 4.76 -0.05
N THR A 273 -10.20 3.54 -0.36
CA THR A 273 -9.36 2.54 -1.01
C THR A 273 -10.13 1.79 -2.09
N VAL A 274 -9.46 1.53 -3.20
CA VAL A 274 -9.92 0.68 -4.29
C VAL A 274 -8.89 -0.42 -4.51
N GLN A 275 -9.31 -1.67 -4.38
CA GLN A 275 -8.45 -2.84 -4.55
C GLN A 275 -8.98 -3.68 -5.71
N ASN A 276 -8.24 -3.74 -6.81
CA ASN A 276 -8.54 -4.54 -7.98
C ASN A 276 -7.60 -5.73 -8.04
N TRP A 277 -8.05 -6.85 -7.49
CA TRP A 277 -7.28 -8.08 -7.45
C TRP A 277 -7.81 -9.11 -8.43
N TYR A 278 -6.90 -9.82 -9.09
CA TYR A 278 -7.24 -11.01 -9.84
C TYR A 278 -7.65 -12.13 -8.88
N PRO A 279 -8.85 -12.68 -9.01
CA PRO A 279 -9.36 -13.67 -8.05
C PRO A 279 -8.81 -15.10 -8.27
N GLY A 280 -8.04 -15.32 -9.33
CA GLY A 280 -7.69 -16.65 -9.84
C GLY A 280 -8.57 -17.09 -11.02
N ASP A 281 -8.23 -18.20 -11.63
CA ASP A 281 -9.00 -18.77 -12.73
C ASP A 281 -10.20 -19.60 -12.22
N ALA A 282 -11.01 -20.12 -13.17
CA ALA A 282 -12.18 -20.92 -12.84
C ALA A 282 -11.88 -22.25 -12.12
N GLN A 283 -10.61 -22.68 -12.10
CA GLN A 283 -10.10 -23.83 -11.37
C GLN A 283 -9.55 -23.46 -10.00
N GLY A 284 -9.57 -22.16 -9.63
CA GLY A 284 -9.03 -21.65 -8.38
C GLY A 284 -7.51 -21.52 -8.38
N LYS A 285 -6.87 -21.47 -9.56
CA LYS A 285 -5.42 -21.32 -9.69
C LYS A 285 -5.06 -19.84 -9.84
N GLY A 286 -3.99 -19.41 -9.16
CA GLY A 286 -3.56 -18.01 -9.12
C GLY A 286 -4.39 -17.16 -8.16
N GLY A 287 -4.29 -15.85 -8.30
CA GLY A 287 -5.01 -14.90 -7.45
C GLY A 287 -4.17 -14.36 -6.30
N ILE A 288 -4.79 -13.52 -5.48
CA ILE A 288 -4.14 -12.79 -4.39
C ILE A 288 -4.73 -13.21 -3.04
N TYR A 289 -3.87 -13.68 -2.13
CA TYR A 289 -4.21 -13.76 -0.71
C TYR A 289 -4.08 -12.37 -0.09
N ASN A 290 -5.22 -11.73 0.15
CA ASN A 290 -5.27 -10.32 0.56
C ASN A 290 -5.59 -10.20 2.06
N PHE A 291 -4.56 -9.93 2.88
CA PHE A 291 -4.68 -9.71 4.32
C PHE A 291 -4.31 -8.28 4.67
N VAL A 292 -5.29 -7.45 4.98
CA VAL A 292 -5.07 -6.03 5.25
C VAL A 292 -5.52 -5.66 6.65
N THR A 293 -4.63 -5.01 7.40
CA THR A 293 -4.93 -4.45 8.72
C THR A 293 -4.98 -2.93 8.60
N LYS A 294 -6.18 -2.37 8.59
CA LYS A 294 -6.39 -0.91 8.53
C LYS A 294 -7.03 -0.44 9.82
N ARG A 295 -6.42 0.54 10.49
CA ARG A 295 -6.96 1.12 11.73
C ARG A 295 -6.74 2.61 11.79
N GLY A 296 -7.75 3.30 12.37
CA GLY A 296 -7.67 4.71 12.68
C GLY A 296 -8.01 4.98 14.13
N ILE A 297 -7.38 6.00 14.69
CA ILE A 297 -7.68 6.50 16.04
C ILE A 297 -8.04 7.99 15.97
N CYS A 298 -9.22 8.33 16.50
CA CYS A 298 -9.66 9.69 16.75
C CYS A 298 -9.30 10.06 18.19
N LYS A 299 -8.32 10.97 18.38
CA LYS A 299 -7.71 11.24 19.69
C LYS A 299 -8.31 12.42 20.45
N GLY A 300 -9.22 13.17 19.87
CA GLY A 300 -9.80 14.33 20.52
C GLY A 300 -11.25 14.62 20.16
N SER A 301 -11.86 15.57 20.86
CA SER A 301 -13.19 16.07 20.48
C SER A 301 -13.14 16.68 19.09
N GLY A 302 -14.22 16.51 18.31
CA GLY A 302 -14.30 17.03 16.94
C GLY A 302 -13.42 16.30 15.90
N SER A 303 -12.63 15.28 16.28
CA SER A 303 -11.89 14.46 15.32
C SER A 303 -12.84 13.59 14.50
N HIS A 304 -12.60 13.53 13.18
CA HIS A 304 -13.46 12.83 12.23
C HIS A 304 -12.64 11.99 11.26
N LEU A 305 -12.98 10.70 11.17
CA LEU A 305 -12.44 9.77 10.19
C LEU A 305 -13.57 9.19 9.34
N SER A 306 -13.60 9.56 8.07
CA SER A 306 -14.44 8.90 7.05
C SER A 306 -13.66 7.76 6.41
N TRP A 307 -14.30 6.62 6.27
CA TRP A 307 -13.69 5.40 5.75
C TRP A 307 -14.54 4.79 4.64
N THR A 308 -13.96 4.64 3.42
CA THR A 308 -14.59 3.99 2.28
C THR A 308 -13.68 2.91 1.71
N GLN A 309 -14.24 1.70 1.52
CA GLN A 309 -13.51 0.56 0.99
C GLN A 309 -14.37 -0.20 -0.02
#